data_98ad35131ff9dfdec81659d289449d8b
#
_entry.id   98ad35131ff9dfdec81659d289449d8b
#
_cell.length_a   1.000
_cell.length_b   1.000
_cell.length_c   1.000
_cell.angle_alpha   90.00
_cell.angle_beta   90.00
_cell.angle_gamma   90.00
#
_symmetry.space_group_name_H-M   'P 1'
#
loop_
_entity.id
_entity.type
_entity.pdbx_description
1 polymer ?
#
loop_
_entity_poly.entity_id
_entity_poly.type
_entity_poly.pdbx_seq_one_letter_code
_entity_poly.pdbx_strand_id
1 'polypeptide(L)'
;MKVFISWSGERSKQMAAALKEWLPTAIQYLEPWMSDTDIHAGDRWADKMATELKESNVGIVCVTGENLTSEWLHFEAGALSKLMQNTRVITVLLDLDVQAVSGPLTLFQMKKLDKGGVLDIAISLNKFAEHKLDEATLNNAVNGMWTSLEQKIKAIPAADKTTKQVRSQGEVL
;
A
#
# COMPACT_ATOMS: atom_id res chain seq x y z
N MET A 1 10.56 11.96 -7.37
CA MET A 1 9.51 11.09 -7.95
C MET A 1 8.32 11.06 -7.00
N LYS A 2 7.14 11.39 -7.47
CA LYS A 2 5.92 11.43 -6.68
C LYS A 2 5.33 10.04 -6.45
N VAL A 3 5.02 9.72 -5.21
CA VAL A 3 4.42 8.44 -4.80
C VAL A 3 3.14 8.72 -4.04
N PHE A 4 2.01 8.28 -4.59
CA PHE A 4 0.72 8.38 -3.91
C PHE A 4 0.49 7.15 -3.03
N ILE A 5 0.10 7.35 -1.78
CA ILE A 5 -0.19 6.27 -0.83
C ILE A 5 -1.66 6.30 -0.47
N SER A 6 -2.38 5.25 -0.85
CA SER A 6 -3.81 5.05 -0.60
C SER A 6 -4.02 4.20 0.65
N TRP A 7 -4.99 4.58 1.48
CA TRP A 7 -5.32 3.89 2.72
C TRP A 7 -6.83 3.86 2.96
N SER A 8 -7.27 2.92 3.76
CA SER A 8 -8.65 2.82 4.24
C SER A 8 -8.68 2.16 5.62
N GLY A 9 -9.24 2.86 6.61
CA GLY A 9 -9.28 2.45 8.01
C GLY A 9 -8.04 2.85 8.80
N GLU A 10 -8.13 2.79 10.14
CA GLU A 10 -7.13 3.35 11.04
C GLU A 10 -5.75 2.68 10.95
N ARG A 11 -5.70 1.34 10.94
CA ARG A 11 -4.42 0.62 10.82
C ARG A 11 -3.75 0.87 9.46
N SER A 12 -4.54 0.90 8.40
CA SER A 12 -4.07 1.23 7.04
C SER A 12 -3.53 2.67 6.97
N LYS A 13 -4.19 3.62 7.65
CA LYS A 13 -3.72 5.00 7.77
C LYS A 13 -2.37 5.09 8.46
N GLN A 14 -2.19 4.39 9.56
CA GLN A 14 -0.91 4.36 10.29
C GLN A 14 0.21 3.73 9.46
N MET A 15 -0.10 2.68 8.72
CA MET A 15 0.81 2.06 7.77
C MET A 15 1.23 3.03 6.66
N ALA A 16 0.27 3.74 6.07
CA ALA A 16 0.53 4.75 5.06
C ALA A 16 1.40 5.90 5.60
N ALA A 17 1.12 6.37 6.81
CA ALA A 17 1.90 7.42 7.47
C ALA A 17 3.34 6.96 7.75
N ALA A 18 3.53 5.72 8.18
CA ALA A 18 4.86 5.14 8.41
C ALA A 18 5.67 5.08 7.10
N LEU A 19 5.08 4.63 6.02
CA LEU A 19 5.72 4.61 4.70
C LEU A 19 6.03 6.01 4.18
N LYS A 20 5.08 6.93 4.31
CA LYS A 20 5.27 8.34 3.89
C LYS A 20 6.47 8.98 4.58
N GLU A 21 6.62 8.76 5.87
CA GLU A 21 7.72 9.32 6.64
C GLU A 21 9.05 8.63 6.35
N TRP A 22 9.04 7.32 6.20
CA TRP A 22 10.24 6.52 6.05
C TRP A 22 10.84 6.54 4.63
N LEU A 23 10.02 6.45 3.59
CA LEU A 23 10.50 6.31 2.21
C LEU A 23 11.53 7.37 1.81
N PRO A 24 11.35 8.67 2.10
CA PRO A 24 12.36 9.67 1.74
C PRO A 24 13.67 9.55 2.53
N THR A 25 13.66 8.89 3.68
CA THR A 25 14.88 8.67 4.47
C THR A 25 15.78 7.60 3.84
N ALA A 26 15.18 6.61 3.23
CA ALA A 26 15.90 5.54 2.53
C ALA A 26 16.20 5.91 1.06
N ILE A 27 15.28 6.59 0.40
CA ILE A 27 15.38 6.95 -1.01
C ILE A 27 15.04 8.42 -1.16
N GLN A 28 16.05 9.27 -1.17
CA GLN A 28 15.92 10.73 -1.03
C GLN A 28 15.10 11.41 -2.15
N TYR A 29 15.06 10.85 -3.34
CA TYR A 29 14.31 11.43 -4.47
C TYR A 29 12.80 11.13 -4.42
N LEU A 30 12.32 10.33 -3.48
CA LEU A 30 10.90 10.04 -3.34
C LEU A 30 10.16 11.18 -2.64
N GLU A 31 9.04 11.54 -3.20
CA GLU A 31 8.11 12.55 -2.67
C GLU A 31 6.75 11.87 -2.39
N PRO A 32 6.62 11.11 -1.29
CA PRO A 32 5.38 10.43 -0.97
C PRO A 32 4.34 11.39 -0.40
N TRP A 33 3.10 11.14 -0.75
CA TRP A 33 1.95 11.83 -0.19
C TRP A 33 0.78 10.86 -0.05
N MET A 34 -0.12 11.13 0.87
CA MET A 34 -1.27 10.28 1.14
C MET A 34 -2.54 11.12 1.11
N SER A 35 -3.68 10.47 0.83
CA SER A 35 -4.97 11.15 0.86
C SER A 35 -5.29 11.67 2.26
N ASP A 36 -5.87 12.87 2.34
CA ASP A 36 -6.28 13.49 3.60
C ASP A 36 -7.50 12.82 4.21
N THR A 37 -8.31 12.16 3.38
CA THR A 37 -9.54 11.50 3.78
C THR A 37 -9.49 10.01 3.51
N ASP A 38 -10.17 9.25 4.37
CA ASP A 38 -10.36 7.82 4.19
C ASP A 38 -11.08 7.53 2.87
N ILE A 39 -10.56 6.59 2.10
CA ILE A 39 -11.18 6.14 0.85
C ILE A 39 -12.10 4.97 1.17
N HIS A 40 -13.39 5.27 1.38
CA HIS A 40 -14.40 4.27 1.71
C HIS A 40 -14.92 3.51 0.48
N ALA A 41 -15.53 2.36 0.73
CA ALA A 41 -16.11 1.48 -0.28
C ALA A 41 -17.14 2.14 -1.21
N GLY A 42 -17.91 3.09 -0.72
CA GLY A 42 -18.89 3.83 -1.51
C GLY A 42 -18.28 4.85 -2.46
N ASP A 43 -17.04 5.20 -2.22
CA ASP A 43 -16.28 6.10 -3.08
C ASP A 43 -15.63 5.28 -4.20
N ARG A 44 -15.67 5.75 -5.40
CA ARG A 44 -15.05 5.11 -6.56
C ARG A 44 -13.53 5.08 -6.41
N TRP A 45 -13.03 4.16 -5.57
CA TRP A 45 -11.61 4.06 -5.23
C TRP A 45 -10.72 3.99 -6.48
N ALA A 46 -11.10 3.15 -7.45
CA ALA A 46 -10.31 3.01 -8.67
C ALA A 46 -10.25 4.32 -9.48
N ASP A 47 -11.34 5.10 -9.50
CA ASP A 47 -11.37 6.41 -10.15
C ASP A 47 -10.48 7.42 -9.41
N LYS A 48 -10.51 7.43 -8.08
CA LYS A 48 -9.63 8.28 -7.26
C LYS A 48 -8.17 7.93 -7.48
N MET A 49 -7.83 6.63 -7.45
CA MET A 49 -6.47 6.17 -7.71
C MET A 49 -6.02 6.55 -9.12
N ALA A 50 -6.87 6.37 -10.14
CA ALA A 50 -6.56 6.75 -11.51
C ALA A 50 -6.31 8.27 -11.64
N THR A 51 -7.07 9.08 -10.92
CA THR A 51 -6.90 10.54 -10.90
C THR A 51 -5.56 10.92 -10.27
N GLU A 52 -5.23 10.33 -9.11
CA GLU A 52 -3.97 10.59 -8.41
C GLU A 52 -2.74 10.12 -9.21
N LEU A 53 -2.86 9.01 -9.93
CA LEU A 53 -1.79 8.49 -10.78
C LEU A 53 -1.51 9.34 -12.03
N LYS A 54 -2.39 10.28 -12.38
CA LYS A 54 -2.08 11.27 -13.41
C LYS A 54 -1.00 12.24 -12.98
N GLU A 55 -0.93 12.55 -11.68
CA GLU A 55 0.04 13.48 -11.10
C GLU A 55 1.17 12.78 -10.36
N SER A 56 1.04 11.49 -10.10
CA SER A 56 2.03 10.68 -9.41
C SER A 56 2.65 9.64 -10.34
N ASN A 57 3.89 9.29 -10.07
CA ASN A 57 4.60 8.28 -10.84
C ASN A 57 4.20 6.85 -10.45
N VAL A 58 3.91 6.65 -9.18
CA VAL A 58 3.57 5.34 -8.59
C VAL A 58 2.47 5.50 -7.56
N GLY A 59 1.60 4.50 -7.44
CA GLY A 59 0.63 4.36 -6.36
C GLY A 59 0.96 3.19 -5.45
N ILE A 60 0.84 3.39 -4.16
CA ILE A 60 0.92 2.33 -3.15
C ILE A 60 -0.44 2.19 -2.49
N VAL A 61 -0.94 0.96 -2.41
CA VAL A 61 -2.20 0.63 -1.73
C VAL A 61 -1.88 -0.11 -0.45
N CYS A 62 -2.29 0.45 0.68
CA CYS A 62 -2.05 -0.12 2.01
C CYS A 62 -3.21 -1.02 2.43
N VAL A 63 -2.98 -2.33 2.46
CA VAL A 63 -4.00 -3.34 2.74
C VAL A 63 -3.75 -4.00 4.09
N THR A 64 -4.80 -4.06 4.89
CA THR A 64 -4.85 -4.76 6.19
C THR A 64 -5.98 -5.77 6.17
N GLY A 65 -6.05 -6.65 7.19
CA GLY A 65 -7.16 -7.60 7.31
C GLY A 65 -8.53 -6.95 7.41
N GLU A 66 -8.60 -5.75 7.99
CA GLU A 66 -9.85 -5.01 8.19
C GLU A 66 -10.39 -4.41 6.89
N ASN A 67 -9.50 -3.94 6.00
CA ASN A 67 -9.91 -3.32 4.75
C ASN A 67 -9.85 -4.26 3.53
N LEU A 68 -9.48 -5.54 3.75
CA LEU A 68 -9.40 -6.56 2.70
C LEU A 68 -10.77 -6.95 2.13
N THR A 69 -11.85 -6.73 2.89
CA THR A 69 -13.21 -7.12 2.52
C THR A 69 -13.81 -6.23 1.44
N SER A 70 -15.07 -6.30 1.20
CA SER A 70 -15.86 -5.72 0.12
C SER A 70 -15.43 -4.38 -0.48
N GLU A 71 -14.68 -3.57 0.25
CA GLU A 71 -14.29 -2.23 -0.17
C GLU A 71 -13.40 -2.22 -1.42
N TRP A 72 -12.53 -3.23 -1.56
CA TRP A 72 -11.61 -3.35 -2.69
C TRP A 72 -12.14 -4.24 -3.83
N LEU A 73 -13.36 -4.79 -3.69
CA LEU A 73 -13.91 -5.76 -4.60
C LEU A 73 -14.90 -5.18 -5.63
N HIS A 74 -15.35 -3.95 -5.43
CA HIS A 74 -16.30 -3.27 -6.29
C HIS A 74 -15.63 -2.30 -7.24
N PHE A 75 -15.02 -2.83 -8.29
CA PHE A 75 -14.45 -2.02 -9.36
C PHE A 75 -15.41 -1.92 -10.55
N GLU A 76 -15.61 -0.72 -11.05
CA GLU A 76 -16.14 -0.57 -12.41
C GLU A 76 -15.06 -1.05 -13.40
N ALA A 77 -15.46 -1.85 -14.38
CA ALA A 77 -14.54 -2.45 -15.34
C ALA A 77 -13.66 -1.40 -16.08
N GLY A 78 -14.24 -0.24 -16.38
CA GLY A 78 -13.52 0.84 -17.04
C GLY A 78 -12.45 1.49 -16.18
N ALA A 79 -12.72 1.69 -14.89
CA ALA A 79 -11.76 2.24 -13.95
C ALA A 79 -10.62 1.26 -13.70
N LEU A 80 -10.92 -0.03 -13.55
CA LEU A 80 -9.90 -1.07 -13.42
C LEU A 80 -9.01 -1.15 -14.65
N SER A 81 -9.58 -1.08 -15.85
CA SER A 81 -8.84 -1.06 -17.10
C SER A 81 -7.85 0.12 -17.18
N LYS A 82 -8.27 1.31 -16.74
CA LYS A 82 -7.39 2.48 -16.67
C LYS A 82 -6.22 2.27 -15.70
N LEU A 83 -6.47 1.67 -14.55
CA LEU A 83 -5.41 1.36 -13.57
C LEU A 83 -4.43 0.33 -14.11
N MET A 84 -4.92 -0.69 -14.80
CA MET A 84 -4.07 -1.74 -15.37
C MET A 84 -3.17 -1.24 -16.51
N GLN A 85 -3.61 -0.22 -17.26
CA GLN A 85 -2.78 0.42 -18.27
C GLN A 85 -1.58 1.14 -17.66
N ASN A 86 -1.73 1.60 -16.41
CA ASN A 86 -0.67 2.26 -15.65
C ASN A 86 -0.03 1.29 -14.66
N THR A 87 0.67 0.28 -15.06
CA THR A 87 1.27 -0.82 -14.26
C THR A 87 2.08 -0.41 -13.02
N ARG A 88 1.88 0.79 -12.51
CA ARG A 88 2.66 1.41 -11.43
C ARG A 88 1.88 1.46 -10.12
N VAL A 89 1.18 0.36 -9.80
CA VAL A 89 0.50 0.19 -8.52
C VAL A 89 1.13 -0.96 -7.77
N ILE A 90 1.50 -0.72 -6.52
CA ILE A 90 2.05 -1.72 -5.61
C ILE A 90 1.10 -1.87 -4.44
N THR A 91 0.60 -3.08 -4.21
CA THR A 91 -0.20 -3.41 -3.04
C THR A 91 0.71 -3.88 -1.91
N VAL A 92 0.63 -3.23 -0.76
CA VAL A 92 1.45 -3.52 0.41
C VAL A 92 0.58 -4.09 1.52
N LEU A 93 0.94 -5.25 2.04
CA LEU A 93 0.14 -6.02 2.99
C LEU A 93 0.72 -5.93 4.40
N LEU A 94 -0.11 -5.58 5.38
CA LEU A 94 0.23 -5.60 6.80
C LEU A 94 -0.49 -6.78 7.48
N ASP A 95 0.29 -7.67 8.10
CA ASP A 95 -0.20 -8.88 8.80
C ASP A 95 -1.13 -9.76 7.95
N LEU A 96 -0.84 -9.84 6.66
CA LEU A 96 -1.55 -10.66 5.70
C LEU A 96 -0.58 -11.42 4.82
N ASP A 97 -0.93 -12.65 4.48
CA ASP A 97 -0.26 -13.39 3.42
C ASP A 97 -0.86 -13.06 2.05
N VAL A 98 -0.04 -13.15 1.01
CA VAL A 98 -0.46 -12.93 -0.38
C VAL A 98 -1.65 -13.82 -0.75
N GLN A 99 -1.68 -15.06 -0.24
CA GLN A 99 -2.75 -16.01 -0.48
C GLN A 99 -4.11 -15.61 0.13
N ALA A 100 -4.10 -14.72 1.12
CA ALA A 100 -5.33 -14.20 1.73
C ALA A 100 -6.04 -13.17 0.86
N VAL A 101 -5.35 -12.61 -0.13
CA VAL A 101 -5.89 -11.58 -1.03
C VAL A 101 -6.51 -12.23 -2.24
N SER A 102 -7.75 -11.83 -2.56
CA SER A 102 -8.49 -12.28 -3.75
C SER A 102 -9.06 -11.07 -4.51
N GLY A 103 -9.58 -11.34 -5.70
CA GLY A 103 -10.23 -10.32 -6.51
C GLY A 103 -9.26 -9.38 -7.23
N PRO A 104 -9.69 -8.16 -7.55
CA PRO A 104 -8.95 -7.25 -8.44
C PRO A 104 -7.56 -6.85 -7.95
N LEU A 105 -7.31 -6.82 -6.64
CA LEU A 105 -5.97 -6.49 -6.11
C LEU A 105 -4.91 -7.50 -6.52
N THR A 106 -5.29 -8.74 -6.84
CA THR A 106 -4.34 -9.76 -7.32
C THR A 106 -3.73 -9.44 -8.68
N LEU A 107 -4.30 -8.49 -9.41
CA LEU A 107 -3.78 -8.04 -10.70
C LEU A 107 -2.57 -7.10 -10.55
N PHE A 108 -2.34 -6.58 -9.37
CA PHE A 108 -1.21 -5.70 -9.06
C PHE A 108 -0.10 -6.45 -8.34
N GLN A 109 1.09 -5.88 -8.36
CA GLN A 109 2.21 -6.40 -7.61
C GLN A 109 1.91 -6.30 -6.11
N MET A 110 2.00 -7.43 -5.40
CA MET A 110 1.75 -7.48 -3.95
C MET A 110 3.05 -7.74 -3.20
N LYS A 111 3.29 -6.96 -2.14
CA LYS A 111 4.45 -7.11 -1.25
C LYS A 111 4.01 -7.03 0.20
N LYS A 112 4.62 -7.84 1.04
CA LYS A 112 4.40 -7.79 2.49
C LYS A 112 5.20 -6.65 3.11
N LEU A 113 4.66 -6.04 4.15
CA LEU A 113 5.36 -5.01 4.93
C LEU A 113 6.31 -5.67 5.93
N ASP A 114 7.33 -6.31 5.43
CA ASP A 114 8.45 -6.87 6.16
C ASP A 114 9.76 -6.44 5.51
N LYS A 115 10.90 -6.82 6.07
CA LYS A 115 12.21 -6.37 5.56
C LYS A 115 12.43 -6.75 4.09
N GLY A 116 12.12 -7.99 3.73
CA GLY A 116 12.25 -8.47 2.35
C GLY A 116 11.28 -7.78 1.40
N GLY A 117 10.02 -7.61 1.81
CA GLY A 117 8.99 -6.94 1.03
C GLY A 117 9.31 -5.47 0.80
N VAL A 118 9.80 -4.78 1.81
CA VAL A 118 10.20 -3.36 1.71
C VAL A 118 11.38 -3.18 0.77
N LEU A 119 12.34 -4.09 0.79
CA LEU A 119 13.45 -4.07 -0.18
C LEU A 119 12.92 -4.24 -1.61
N ASP A 120 11.99 -5.17 -1.84
CA ASP A 120 11.36 -5.37 -3.13
C ASP A 120 10.55 -4.14 -3.59
N ILE A 121 9.87 -3.48 -2.66
CA ILE A 121 9.17 -2.21 -2.93
C ILE A 121 10.18 -1.15 -3.39
N ALA A 122 11.28 -0.99 -2.68
CA ALA A 122 12.34 -0.03 -3.01
C ALA A 122 12.93 -0.31 -4.40
N ILE A 123 13.20 -1.57 -4.71
CA ILE A 123 13.69 -1.99 -6.04
C ILE A 123 12.66 -1.64 -7.13
N SER A 124 11.39 -1.90 -6.88
CA SER A 124 10.30 -1.58 -7.82
C SER A 124 10.16 -0.08 -8.06
N LEU A 125 10.21 0.72 -6.98
CA LEU A 125 10.16 2.18 -7.08
C LEU A 125 11.37 2.72 -7.86
N ASN A 126 12.55 2.18 -7.61
CA ASN A 126 13.78 2.60 -8.29
C ASN A 126 13.73 2.34 -9.80
N LYS A 127 13.02 1.29 -10.25
CA LYS A 127 12.83 1.01 -11.69
C LYS A 127 12.09 2.13 -12.42
N PHE A 128 11.19 2.83 -11.73
CA PHE A 128 10.41 3.93 -12.30
C PHE A 128 11.12 5.29 -12.21
N ALA A 129 12.24 5.35 -11.50
CA ALA A 129 12.98 6.59 -11.33
C ALA A 129 13.69 7.01 -12.62
N GLU A 130 13.73 8.30 -12.87
CA GLU A 130 14.48 8.88 -13.97
C GLU A 130 15.99 8.70 -13.79
N HIS A 131 16.47 8.96 -12.56
CA HIS A 131 17.84 8.71 -12.15
C HIS A 131 17.87 7.59 -11.11
N LYS A 132 18.28 6.41 -11.56
CA LYS A 132 18.25 5.21 -10.72
C LYS A 132 19.47 5.14 -9.81
N LEU A 133 19.25 4.71 -8.57
CA LEU A 133 20.33 4.29 -7.69
C LEU A 133 20.84 2.91 -8.13
N ASP A 134 22.12 2.65 -7.95
CA ASP A 134 22.64 1.29 -8.13
C ASP A 134 22.09 0.36 -7.02
N GLU A 135 22.08 -0.94 -7.31
CA GLU A 135 21.48 -1.93 -6.42
C GLU A 135 22.17 -1.99 -5.05
N ALA A 136 23.50 -1.88 -4.99
CA ALA A 136 24.24 -1.90 -3.74
C ALA A 136 23.90 -0.70 -2.85
N THR A 137 23.81 0.49 -3.43
CA THR A 137 23.41 1.71 -2.71
C THR A 137 21.98 1.57 -2.17
N LEU A 138 21.06 1.06 -2.98
CA LEU A 138 19.67 0.87 -2.59
C LEU A 138 19.55 -0.15 -1.45
N ASN A 139 20.22 -1.29 -1.55
CA ASN A 139 20.25 -2.32 -0.51
C ASN A 139 20.81 -1.78 0.81
N ASN A 140 21.91 -1.05 0.75
CA ASN A 140 22.53 -0.46 1.93
C ASN A 140 21.62 0.58 2.59
N ALA A 141 20.95 1.42 1.81
CA ALA A 141 20.03 2.41 2.32
C ALA A 141 18.84 1.76 3.03
N VAL A 142 18.21 0.77 2.41
CA VAL A 142 17.06 0.04 3.00
C VAL A 142 17.49 -0.71 4.26
N ASN A 143 18.60 -1.44 4.22
CA ASN A 143 19.10 -2.18 5.37
C ASN A 143 19.49 -1.25 6.53
N GLY A 144 20.12 -0.13 6.25
CA GLY A 144 20.54 0.84 7.26
C GLY A 144 19.35 1.55 7.93
N MET A 145 18.25 1.73 7.22
CA MET A 145 17.06 2.45 7.72
C MET A 145 15.92 1.51 8.16
N TRP A 146 16.09 0.21 8.01
CA TRP A 146 15.04 -0.76 8.33
C TRP A 146 14.55 -0.70 9.78
N THR A 147 15.46 -0.58 10.74
CA THR A 147 15.10 -0.59 12.17
C THR A 147 14.10 0.51 12.51
N SER A 148 14.24 1.70 11.93
CA SER A 148 13.33 2.81 12.16
C SER A 148 11.93 2.52 11.61
N LEU A 149 11.81 1.88 10.44
CA LEU A 149 10.53 1.45 9.89
C LEU A 149 9.91 0.32 10.72
N GLU A 150 10.72 -0.66 11.10
CA GLU A 150 10.26 -1.78 11.95
C GLU A 150 9.64 -1.28 13.25
N GLN A 151 10.24 -0.29 13.88
CA GLN A 151 9.67 0.34 15.09
C GLN A 151 8.32 1.00 14.83
N LYS A 152 8.17 1.69 13.71
CA LYS A 152 6.90 2.31 13.30
C LYS A 152 5.82 1.26 13.03
N ILE A 153 6.18 0.16 12.37
CA ILE A 153 5.27 -0.94 12.09
C ILE A 153 4.79 -1.61 13.40
N LYS A 154 5.72 -1.87 14.32
CA LYS A 154 5.40 -2.46 15.63
C LYS A 154 4.54 -1.56 16.50
N ALA A 155 4.58 -0.25 16.29
CA ALA A 155 3.74 0.71 16.98
C ALA A 155 2.30 0.74 16.46
N ILE A 156 2.01 0.14 15.29
CA ILE A 156 0.64 0.00 14.79
C ILE A 156 -0.10 -1.02 15.65
N PRO A 157 -1.25 -0.66 16.26
CA PRO A 157 -2.00 -1.60 17.09
C PRO A 157 -2.40 -2.86 16.32
N ALA A 158 -2.49 -3.99 17.02
CA ALA A 158 -3.01 -5.22 16.44
C ALA A 158 -4.49 -5.07 16.06
N ALA A 159 -4.96 -5.88 15.09
CA ALA A 159 -6.36 -5.91 14.69
C ALA A 159 -7.26 -6.21 15.88
N ASP A 160 -8.40 -5.48 15.99
CA ASP A 160 -9.40 -5.72 17.02
C ASP A 160 -10.12 -7.05 16.74
N LYS A 161 -9.91 -8.04 17.61
CA LYS A 161 -10.51 -9.37 17.52
C LYS A 161 -12.02 -9.35 17.69
N THR A 162 -12.57 -8.37 18.41
CA THR A 162 -14.02 -8.23 18.63
C THR A 162 -14.77 -7.89 17.35
N THR A 163 -14.18 -7.12 16.46
CA THR A 163 -14.80 -6.77 15.18
C THR A 163 -14.98 -7.99 14.26
N LYS A 164 -14.09 -8.97 14.34
CA LYS A 164 -14.22 -10.24 13.61
C LYS A 164 -15.35 -11.12 14.13
N GLN A 165 -15.61 -11.13 15.43
CA GLN A 165 -16.70 -11.92 16.01
C GLN A 165 -18.08 -11.37 15.69
N VAL A 166 -18.24 -10.05 15.66
CA VAL A 166 -19.52 -9.41 15.31
C VAL A 166 -19.88 -9.65 13.84
N ARG A 167 -18.88 -9.69 12.94
CA ARG A 167 -19.12 -9.98 11.51
C ARG A 167 -19.48 -11.44 11.26
N SER A 168 -18.85 -12.39 11.96
CA SER A 168 -19.17 -13.81 11.82
C SER A 168 -20.56 -14.17 12.38
N GLN A 169 -21.05 -13.44 13.38
CA GLN A 169 -22.40 -13.60 13.91
C GLN A 169 -23.48 -12.96 13.01
N GLY A 170 -23.12 -11.95 12.22
CA GLY A 170 -24.00 -11.33 11.25
C GLY A 170 -24.21 -12.16 9.97
N GLU A 171 -23.28 -13.04 9.65
CA GLU A 171 -23.40 -13.95 8.49
C GLU A 171 -24.23 -15.20 8.76
N VAL A 172 -24.58 -15.49 10.00
CA VAL A 172 -25.37 -16.67 10.43
C VAL A 172 -26.86 -16.34 10.55
N LEU A 173 -27.25 -15.10 10.40
CA LEU A 173 -28.63 -14.64 10.36
C LEU A 173 -29.06 -14.27 8.94
#